data_42397feb2846eec13aa327d4b82b4005
#
_entry.id   42397feb2846eec13aa327d4b82b4005
#
_cell.length_a   1.000
_cell.length_b   1.000
_cell.length_c   1.000
_cell.angle_alpha   90.00
_cell.angle_beta   90.00
_cell.angle_gamma   90.00
#
_symmetry.space_group_name_H-M   'P 1'
#
loop_
_entity.id
_entity.type
_entity.pdbx_description
1 polymer ?
#
loop_
_entity_poly.entity_id
_entity_poly.type
_entity_poly.pdbx_seq_one_letter_code
_entity_poly.pdbx_strand_id
1 'polypeptide(L)'
;MSKSFRYKPHYAIVFDNVKDFDIWGNWGPIARANYNMGWQSNTGYSVNIGYDNYAWQWAVVNNSAYEYYKMCEQTGILKPPAELKIWVWNNVSGSSAPKLRRITNAIGYNGNSSIANFFINMFYGLTASVLNQTLKVVLPDITIGTIYSNGSRFGYERIYRTVNHELAHASHFSKVGSSYWAKYISYIMTYGAYGGDDSGNNAQLCAVGEMWGHSMGYTQAAEKFGTSSTPMGTLNTVDTWIYPQVFWEILSTNILTKKQIYDCLTSEVDTYNELVSKLYTLYPDRAADIEQIFDDYPAIDHNVSLPGTGDTTYDAFCSNRTITSSTTISGQNILVQNSTVSNGATLTLNAGTSITINKPFTVEKGSTLIMTRGN
;
A
#
# COMPACT_ATOMS: atom_id res chain seq x y z
N MET A 1 -34.97 -18.02 15.91
CA MET A 1 -34.56 -16.65 15.56
C MET A 1 -33.16 -16.71 14.95
N SER A 2 -32.99 -16.43 13.67
CA SER A 2 -31.69 -16.35 13.06
C SER A 2 -31.02 -15.07 13.52
N LYS A 3 -29.99 -15.17 14.37
CA LYS A 3 -29.13 -14.03 14.66
C LYS A 3 -28.15 -13.89 13.50
N SER A 4 -28.43 -13.00 12.57
CA SER A 4 -27.41 -12.55 11.65
C SER A 4 -26.39 -11.78 12.48
N PHE A 5 -25.17 -12.28 12.59
CA PHE A 5 -24.06 -11.50 13.09
C PHE A 5 -23.83 -10.35 12.11
N ARG A 6 -24.36 -9.19 12.43
CA ARG A 6 -23.85 -7.96 11.87
C ARG A 6 -22.51 -7.70 12.52
N TYR A 7 -21.45 -8.24 11.95
CA TYR A 7 -20.14 -7.65 12.14
C TYR A 7 -20.32 -6.16 11.87
N LYS A 8 -20.04 -5.31 12.85
CA LYS A 8 -20.06 -3.86 12.58
C LYS A 8 -19.16 -3.64 11.40
N PRO A 9 -19.60 -2.98 10.32
CA PRO A 9 -18.87 -2.89 9.04
C PRO A 9 -17.72 -1.89 9.14
N HIS A 10 -16.82 -2.10 10.11
CA HIS A 10 -15.66 -1.23 10.29
C HIS A 10 -14.54 -1.54 9.30
N TYR A 11 -14.57 -2.71 8.66
CA TYR A 11 -13.47 -3.18 7.83
C TYR A 11 -13.90 -3.35 6.38
N ALA A 12 -14.50 -4.45 6.04
CA ALA A 12 -14.83 -4.79 4.68
C ALA A 12 -16.13 -5.58 4.60
N ILE A 13 -16.81 -5.48 3.47
CA ILE A 13 -17.92 -6.36 3.13
C ILE A 13 -17.37 -7.39 2.16
N VAL A 14 -17.31 -8.65 2.60
CA VAL A 14 -16.91 -9.78 1.77
C VAL A 14 -18.13 -10.33 1.07
N PHE A 15 -18.05 -10.48 -0.25
CA PHE A 15 -19.08 -11.05 -1.08
C PHE A 15 -18.67 -12.43 -1.56
N ASP A 16 -19.64 -13.34 -1.54
CA ASP A 16 -19.47 -14.69 -2.02
C ASP A 16 -19.55 -14.75 -3.54
N ASN A 17 -18.84 -15.72 -4.07
CA ASN A 17 -19.00 -16.40 -5.36
C ASN A 17 -19.84 -15.65 -6.39
N VAL A 18 -19.23 -14.68 -7.03
CA VAL A 18 -19.87 -13.90 -8.11
C VAL A 18 -19.99 -14.72 -9.41
N LYS A 19 -19.66 -16.03 -9.36
CA LYS A 19 -19.69 -16.95 -10.49
C LYS A 19 -21.05 -17.00 -11.20
N ASP A 20 -22.11 -16.82 -10.44
CA ASP A 20 -23.48 -16.91 -10.93
C ASP A 20 -24.09 -15.53 -11.22
N PHE A 21 -23.26 -14.55 -11.55
CA PHE A 21 -23.72 -13.26 -12.03
C PHE A 21 -24.28 -13.44 -13.46
N ASP A 22 -25.45 -14.05 -13.52
CA ASP A 22 -26.24 -14.12 -14.74
C ASP A 22 -26.93 -12.77 -14.96
N ILE A 23 -26.32 -11.97 -15.83
CA ILE A 23 -26.81 -10.64 -16.19
C ILE A 23 -28.20 -10.71 -16.83
N TRP A 24 -28.60 -11.86 -17.36
CA TRP A 24 -29.80 -12.02 -18.20
C TRP A 24 -31.00 -12.59 -17.46
N GLY A 25 -30.86 -13.22 -16.32
CA GLY A 25 -31.94 -13.96 -15.68
C GLY A 25 -32.20 -13.70 -14.22
N ASN A 26 -31.18 -13.42 -13.41
CA ASN A 26 -31.31 -13.31 -11.96
C ASN A 26 -30.59 -12.08 -11.41
N TRP A 27 -31.27 -10.96 -11.38
CA TRP A 27 -30.86 -9.76 -10.66
C TRP A 27 -30.96 -9.96 -9.13
N GLY A 28 -30.50 -11.11 -8.63
CA GLY A 28 -30.29 -11.27 -7.21
C GLY A 28 -29.18 -10.32 -6.76
N PRO A 29 -29.31 -9.67 -5.58
CA PRO A 29 -28.20 -8.90 -5.06
C PRO A 29 -27.01 -9.84 -4.89
N ILE A 30 -25.81 -9.41 -5.32
CA ILE A 30 -24.57 -10.14 -5.05
C ILE A 30 -24.57 -10.46 -3.55
N ALA A 31 -24.60 -11.74 -3.22
CA ALA A 31 -24.81 -12.16 -1.86
C ALA A 31 -23.60 -11.81 -1.01
N ARG A 32 -23.82 -11.18 0.13
CA ARG A 32 -22.77 -11.07 1.13
C ARG A 32 -22.40 -12.48 1.59
N ALA A 33 -21.12 -12.74 1.76
CA ALA A 33 -20.65 -13.99 2.34
C ALA A 33 -21.38 -14.26 3.66
N ASN A 34 -22.04 -15.40 3.71
CA ASN A 34 -22.89 -15.78 4.82
C ASN A 34 -22.66 -17.25 5.18
N TYR A 35 -22.40 -17.52 6.44
CA TYR A 35 -22.25 -18.87 6.94
C TYR A 35 -23.31 -19.15 8.02
N ASN A 36 -24.16 -20.14 7.77
CA ASN A 36 -25.17 -20.55 8.72
C ASN A 36 -24.54 -21.45 9.79
N MET A 37 -24.42 -20.93 11.00
CA MET A 37 -23.85 -21.64 12.14
C MET A 37 -24.88 -22.49 12.91
N GLY A 38 -26.12 -22.55 12.43
CA GLY A 38 -27.19 -23.19 13.16
C GLY A 38 -27.59 -22.41 14.42
N TRP A 39 -28.24 -23.11 15.33
CA TRP A 39 -28.66 -22.54 16.62
C TRP A 39 -27.50 -22.57 17.61
N GLN A 40 -27.14 -21.42 18.19
CA GLN A 40 -26.03 -21.29 19.13
C GLN A 40 -26.51 -20.69 20.46
N SER A 41 -25.88 -21.09 21.55
CA SER A 41 -26.14 -20.54 22.87
C SER A 41 -25.58 -19.11 23.00
N ASN A 42 -26.01 -18.37 24.00
CA ASN A 42 -25.52 -16.98 24.23
C ASN A 42 -24.14 -16.89 24.90
N THR A 43 -23.53 -18.01 25.24
CA THR A 43 -22.28 -18.08 26.04
C THR A 43 -21.00 -17.99 25.23
N GLY A 44 -21.11 -17.71 23.94
CA GLY A 44 -19.97 -17.71 23.01
C GLY A 44 -19.80 -19.09 22.35
N TYR A 45 -19.16 -19.09 21.19
CA TYR A 45 -18.91 -20.31 20.44
C TYR A 45 -17.70 -20.10 19.52
N SER A 46 -17.03 -21.21 19.24
CA SER A 46 -16.01 -21.28 18.21
C SER A 46 -16.58 -21.96 16.97
N VAL A 47 -16.27 -21.40 15.82
CA VAL A 47 -16.63 -22.00 14.52
C VAL A 47 -15.36 -22.48 13.86
N ASN A 48 -15.32 -23.77 13.54
CA ASN A 48 -14.29 -24.35 12.71
C ASN A 48 -14.85 -24.59 11.30
N ILE A 49 -14.38 -23.83 10.34
CA ILE A 49 -14.76 -23.96 8.93
C ILE A 49 -13.62 -24.69 8.22
N GLY A 50 -13.88 -25.94 7.82
CA GLY A 50 -12.89 -26.77 7.13
C GLY A 50 -12.55 -26.25 5.74
N TYR A 51 -11.34 -26.56 5.28
CA TYR A 51 -10.79 -26.15 3.97
C TYR A 51 -11.69 -26.53 2.79
N ASP A 52 -12.39 -27.63 2.87
CA ASP A 52 -13.30 -28.12 1.82
C ASP A 52 -14.59 -27.30 1.70
N ASN A 53 -14.91 -26.49 2.70
CA ASN A 53 -16.07 -25.61 2.68
C ASN A 53 -15.73 -24.30 1.97
N TYR A 54 -16.58 -23.86 1.05
CA TYR A 54 -16.40 -22.55 0.38
C TYR A 54 -16.35 -21.37 1.35
N ALA A 55 -17.09 -21.43 2.45
CA ALA A 55 -17.08 -20.41 3.48
C ALA A 55 -15.70 -20.21 4.12
N TRP A 56 -14.81 -21.20 4.05
CA TRP A 56 -13.44 -21.09 4.52
C TRP A 56 -12.68 -19.96 3.84
N GLN A 57 -12.81 -19.84 2.52
CA GLN A 57 -12.11 -18.78 1.76
C GLN A 57 -12.56 -17.39 2.20
N TRP A 58 -13.87 -17.18 2.40
CA TRP A 58 -14.40 -15.91 2.89
C TRP A 58 -13.96 -15.62 4.31
N ALA A 59 -13.95 -16.63 5.16
CA ALA A 59 -13.49 -16.51 6.53
C ALA A 59 -12.02 -16.08 6.57
N VAL A 60 -11.17 -16.68 5.73
CA VAL A 60 -9.76 -16.31 5.60
C VAL A 60 -9.61 -14.87 5.12
N VAL A 61 -10.33 -14.46 4.07
CA VAL A 61 -10.29 -13.09 3.56
C VAL A 61 -10.72 -12.08 4.62
N ASN A 62 -11.84 -12.36 5.30
CA ASN A 62 -12.34 -11.48 6.35
C ASN A 62 -11.38 -11.38 7.54
N ASN A 63 -10.80 -12.50 7.98
CA ASN A 63 -9.83 -12.51 9.06
C ASN A 63 -8.54 -11.78 8.68
N SER A 64 -8.05 -11.98 7.46
CA SER A 64 -6.88 -11.26 6.93
C SER A 64 -7.14 -9.75 6.90
N ALA A 65 -8.32 -9.33 6.48
CA ALA A 65 -8.70 -7.92 6.50
C ALA A 65 -8.73 -7.36 7.94
N TYR A 66 -9.30 -8.10 8.88
CA TYR A 66 -9.30 -7.71 10.29
C TYR A 66 -7.89 -7.50 10.83
N GLU A 67 -6.99 -8.46 10.57
CA GLU A 67 -5.60 -8.39 11.03
C GLU A 67 -4.84 -7.22 10.37
N TYR A 68 -5.07 -6.97 9.09
CA TYR A 68 -4.48 -5.81 8.41
C TYR A 68 -4.92 -4.49 9.05
N TYR A 69 -6.20 -4.32 9.34
CA TYR A 69 -6.69 -3.11 10.02
C TYR A 69 -6.11 -2.95 11.43
N LYS A 70 -5.91 -4.08 12.14
CA LYS A 70 -5.21 -4.07 13.42
C LYS A 70 -3.75 -3.64 13.28
N MET A 71 -3.05 -4.13 12.28
CA MET A 71 -1.68 -3.71 11.96
C MET A 71 -1.64 -2.20 11.68
N CYS A 72 -2.58 -1.66 10.90
CA CYS A 72 -2.68 -0.22 10.67
C CYS A 72 -2.85 0.57 11.98
N GLU A 73 -3.69 0.10 12.90
CA GLU A 73 -3.86 0.72 14.23
C GLU A 73 -2.56 0.75 15.03
N GLN A 74 -1.81 -0.33 14.99
CA GLN A 74 -0.57 -0.48 15.74
C GLN A 74 0.60 0.31 15.15
N THR A 75 0.66 0.43 13.83
CA THR A 75 1.78 1.06 13.12
C THR A 75 1.55 2.52 12.77
N GLY A 76 0.31 3.01 12.79
CA GLY A 76 -0.04 4.34 12.34
C GLY A 76 -0.13 4.48 10.80
N ILE A 77 -0.07 3.38 10.05
CA ILE A 77 -0.41 3.36 8.63
C ILE A 77 -1.90 3.70 8.49
N LEU A 78 -2.26 4.54 7.52
CA LEU A 78 -3.67 4.84 7.28
C LEU A 78 -4.43 3.58 6.92
N LYS A 79 -5.57 3.39 7.56
CA LYS A 79 -6.46 2.27 7.23
C LYS A 79 -6.95 2.38 5.78
N PRO A 80 -7.22 1.25 5.14
CA PRO A 80 -8.00 1.25 3.91
C PRO A 80 -9.30 2.05 4.07
N PRO A 81 -9.89 2.57 2.99
CA PRO A 81 -11.14 3.29 3.07
C PRO A 81 -12.24 2.48 3.76
N ALA A 82 -13.11 3.14 4.51
CA ALA A 82 -14.27 2.49 5.12
C ALA A 82 -15.18 1.82 4.07
N GLU A 83 -15.88 0.78 4.50
CA GLU A 83 -16.85 0.06 3.66
C GLU A 83 -16.26 -0.50 2.36
N LEU A 84 -15.04 -1.05 2.42
CA LEU A 84 -14.46 -1.78 1.29
C LEU A 84 -15.36 -2.92 0.85
N LYS A 85 -15.59 -3.03 -0.45
CA LYS A 85 -16.26 -4.17 -1.08
C LYS A 85 -15.21 -5.11 -1.62
N ILE A 86 -15.07 -6.27 -1.00
CA ILE A 86 -14.15 -7.32 -1.41
C ILE A 86 -14.96 -8.47 -2.03
N TRP A 87 -14.73 -8.72 -3.31
CA TRP A 87 -15.31 -9.86 -3.99
C TRP A 87 -14.33 -11.04 -3.98
N VAL A 88 -14.81 -12.19 -3.53
CA VAL A 88 -14.02 -13.42 -3.46
C VAL A 88 -14.48 -14.36 -4.56
N TRP A 89 -13.53 -14.79 -5.39
CA TRP A 89 -13.78 -15.65 -6.54
C TRP A 89 -13.18 -17.03 -6.33
N ASN A 90 -13.99 -18.06 -6.47
CA ASN A 90 -13.54 -19.44 -6.36
C ASN A 90 -13.17 -20.10 -7.69
N ASN A 91 -13.19 -19.35 -8.77
CA ASN A 91 -12.91 -19.81 -10.13
C ASN A 91 -11.92 -18.91 -10.90
N VAL A 92 -11.27 -17.97 -10.22
CA VAL A 92 -10.31 -17.02 -10.79
C VAL A 92 -9.02 -17.06 -9.97
N SER A 93 -7.88 -16.98 -10.66
CA SER A 93 -6.56 -16.96 -10.03
C SER A 93 -6.03 -15.55 -9.74
N GLY A 94 -6.51 -14.54 -10.47
CA GLY A 94 -6.06 -13.16 -10.32
C GLY A 94 -6.74 -12.42 -9.18
N SER A 95 -6.04 -11.43 -8.64
CA SER A 95 -6.57 -10.50 -7.65
C SER A 95 -6.22 -9.07 -8.05
N SER A 96 -6.94 -8.09 -7.54
CA SER A 96 -6.67 -6.69 -7.83
C SER A 96 -7.37 -5.74 -6.86
N ALA A 97 -6.85 -4.53 -6.75
CA ALA A 97 -7.45 -3.44 -5.97
C ALA A 97 -7.81 -2.22 -6.83
N PRO A 98 -8.70 -2.33 -7.82
CA PRO A 98 -8.96 -1.28 -8.80
C PRO A 98 -9.66 -0.06 -8.21
N LYS A 99 -10.31 -0.16 -7.05
CA LYS A 99 -11.07 0.93 -6.41
C LYS A 99 -12.08 1.60 -7.34
N LEU A 100 -12.66 0.87 -8.26
CA LEU A 100 -13.45 1.40 -9.38
C LEU A 100 -14.52 2.41 -8.96
N ARG A 101 -15.30 2.10 -7.94
CA ARG A 101 -16.35 3.04 -7.48
C ARG A 101 -15.83 4.32 -6.85
N ARG A 102 -14.55 4.34 -6.42
CA ARG A 102 -13.93 5.48 -5.73
C ARG A 102 -13.20 6.42 -6.67
N ILE A 103 -12.76 5.92 -7.81
CA ILE A 103 -12.04 6.71 -8.82
C ILE A 103 -12.96 7.23 -9.94
N THR A 104 -14.23 6.87 -9.96
CA THR A 104 -15.17 7.23 -11.03
C THR A 104 -15.20 8.71 -11.36
N ASN A 105 -15.11 9.57 -10.36
CA ASN A 105 -15.09 11.02 -10.56
C ASN A 105 -13.75 11.51 -11.15
N ALA A 106 -12.63 10.90 -10.74
CA ALA A 106 -11.29 11.29 -11.19
C ALA A 106 -11.03 10.92 -12.66
N ILE A 107 -11.70 9.88 -13.16
CA ILE A 107 -11.55 9.39 -14.53
C ILE A 107 -12.65 9.88 -15.48
N GLY A 108 -13.51 10.79 -15.03
CA GLY A 108 -14.59 11.34 -15.89
C GLY A 108 -15.63 10.28 -16.32
N TYR A 109 -16.00 9.39 -15.44
CA TYR A 109 -16.89 8.26 -15.75
C TYR A 109 -18.31 8.72 -16.14
N ASN A 110 -18.65 8.61 -17.40
CA ASN A 110 -19.97 8.95 -17.96
C ASN A 110 -20.85 7.74 -18.28
N GLY A 111 -20.58 6.57 -17.71
CA GLY A 111 -21.31 5.33 -18.03
C GLY A 111 -20.73 4.50 -19.18
N ASN A 112 -19.94 5.10 -20.06
CA ASN A 112 -19.26 4.45 -21.20
C ASN A 112 -17.73 4.40 -21.04
N SER A 113 -17.20 4.41 -19.82
CA SER A 113 -15.75 4.49 -19.68
C SER A 113 -15.09 3.17 -20.06
N SER A 114 -14.06 3.25 -20.87
CA SER A 114 -13.17 2.14 -21.25
C SER A 114 -12.61 1.41 -20.04
N ILE A 115 -12.48 2.11 -18.90
CA ILE A 115 -11.94 1.60 -17.64
C ILE A 115 -12.83 0.54 -17.00
N ALA A 116 -14.11 0.84 -16.81
CA ALA A 116 -15.04 -0.13 -16.26
C ALA A 116 -15.15 -1.35 -17.20
N ASN A 117 -15.15 -1.09 -18.51
CA ASN A 117 -15.19 -2.13 -19.53
C ASN A 117 -13.95 -3.02 -19.51
N PHE A 118 -12.76 -2.43 -19.35
CA PHE A 118 -11.51 -3.17 -19.25
C PHE A 118 -11.55 -4.15 -18.05
N PHE A 119 -11.87 -3.65 -16.86
CA PHE A 119 -11.92 -4.49 -15.67
C PHE A 119 -13.03 -5.55 -15.76
N ILE A 120 -14.14 -5.24 -16.38
CA ILE A 120 -15.22 -6.21 -16.57
C ILE A 120 -14.80 -7.28 -17.56
N ASN A 121 -14.21 -6.91 -18.68
CA ASN A 121 -13.72 -7.89 -19.65
C ASN A 121 -12.58 -8.74 -19.06
N MET A 122 -11.66 -8.13 -18.32
CA MET A 122 -10.52 -8.81 -17.72
C MET A 122 -10.95 -9.81 -16.64
N PHE A 123 -11.95 -9.47 -15.83
CA PHE A 123 -12.37 -10.31 -14.71
C PHE A 123 -13.61 -11.16 -15.00
N TYR A 124 -14.45 -10.78 -15.97
CA TYR A 124 -15.78 -11.39 -16.16
C TYR A 124 -16.01 -11.93 -17.56
N GLY A 125 -15.18 -11.59 -18.54
CA GLY A 125 -15.42 -11.96 -19.95
C GLY A 125 -16.73 -11.36 -20.49
N LEU A 126 -17.24 -10.30 -19.88
CA LEU A 126 -18.53 -9.70 -20.20
C LEU A 126 -18.39 -8.48 -21.10
N THR A 127 -19.33 -8.28 -22.01
CA THR A 127 -19.35 -7.12 -22.89
C THR A 127 -19.93 -5.88 -22.21
N ALA A 128 -19.34 -4.74 -22.53
CA ALA A 128 -19.56 -3.43 -21.91
C ALA A 128 -20.99 -2.85 -21.93
N SER A 129 -21.89 -3.43 -22.72
CA SER A 129 -23.22 -2.85 -22.98
C SER A 129 -24.19 -2.87 -21.79
N VAL A 130 -23.83 -3.54 -20.70
CA VAL A 130 -24.73 -3.80 -19.56
C VAL A 130 -24.43 -2.92 -18.34
N LEU A 131 -23.41 -2.07 -18.41
CA LEU A 131 -22.97 -1.24 -17.26
C LEU A 131 -23.78 0.04 -17.12
N ASN A 132 -24.95 -0.09 -16.63
CA ASN A 132 -25.79 1.04 -16.22
C ASN A 132 -25.32 1.61 -14.87
N GLN A 133 -25.72 2.84 -14.54
CA GLN A 133 -25.35 3.55 -13.31
C GLN A 133 -25.52 2.76 -12.01
N THR A 134 -26.43 1.78 -12.00
CA THR A 134 -26.69 0.88 -10.88
C THR A 134 -25.47 0.04 -10.51
N LEU A 135 -24.59 -0.30 -11.46
CA LEU A 135 -23.38 -1.08 -11.19
C LEU A 135 -22.28 -0.30 -10.47
N LYS A 136 -22.24 1.04 -10.59
CA LYS A 136 -21.28 1.87 -9.84
C LYS A 136 -21.33 1.61 -8.34
N VAL A 137 -22.51 1.36 -7.80
CA VAL A 137 -22.72 1.11 -6.37
C VAL A 137 -22.26 -0.30 -5.97
N VAL A 138 -22.23 -1.21 -6.93
CA VAL A 138 -21.94 -2.63 -6.69
C VAL A 138 -20.50 -3.00 -6.99
N LEU A 139 -19.80 -2.23 -7.83
CA LEU A 139 -18.41 -2.52 -8.22
C LEU A 139 -17.49 -2.73 -7.01
N PRO A 140 -16.59 -3.72 -7.08
CA PRO A 140 -15.67 -4.00 -5.97
C PRO A 140 -14.60 -2.92 -5.83
N ASP A 141 -14.14 -2.75 -4.60
CA ASP A 141 -12.89 -2.06 -4.33
C ASP A 141 -11.68 -3.00 -4.49
N ILE A 142 -11.90 -4.29 -4.17
CA ILE A 142 -10.91 -5.36 -4.23
C ILE A 142 -11.57 -6.62 -4.77
N THR A 143 -10.83 -7.36 -5.59
CA THR A 143 -11.18 -8.71 -6.01
C THR A 143 -10.10 -9.69 -5.56
N ILE A 144 -10.49 -10.84 -5.02
CA ILE A 144 -9.58 -11.89 -4.55
C ILE A 144 -9.91 -13.19 -5.28
N GLY A 145 -9.02 -13.63 -6.13
CA GLY A 145 -9.03 -14.99 -6.68
C GLY A 145 -8.48 -15.98 -5.68
N THR A 146 -9.01 -17.21 -5.68
CA THR A 146 -8.68 -18.21 -4.65
C THR A 146 -8.27 -19.57 -5.22
N ILE A 147 -7.97 -19.63 -6.52
CA ILE A 147 -7.51 -20.86 -7.17
C ILE A 147 -6.24 -20.61 -7.98
N TYR A 148 -5.48 -21.67 -8.22
CA TYR A 148 -4.42 -21.70 -9.22
C TYR A 148 -4.99 -21.86 -10.63
N SER A 149 -4.17 -21.60 -11.65
CA SER A 149 -4.55 -21.83 -13.06
C SER A 149 -4.94 -23.28 -13.35
N ASN A 150 -4.46 -24.24 -12.57
CA ASN A 150 -4.82 -25.65 -12.66
C ASN A 150 -6.14 -26.00 -11.92
N GLY A 151 -6.83 -25.00 -11.36
CA GLY A 151 -8.10 -25.19 -10.64
C GLY A 151 -7.98 -25.61 -9.17
N SER A 152 -6.76 -25.88 -8.66
CA SER A 152 -6.58 -26.17 -7.23
C SER A 152 -6.76 -24.93 -6.36
N ARG A 153 -7.26 -25.08 -5.14
CA ARG A 153 -7.49 -23.96 -4.21
C ARG A 153 -6.19 -23.46 -3.61
N PHE A 154 -6.13 -22.15 -3.38
CA PHE A 154 -5.05 -21.54 -2.58
C PHE A 154 -5.14 -22.00 -1.12
N GLY A 155 -3.97 -22.24 -0.52
CA GLY A 155 -3.86 -22.40 0.93
C GLY A 155 -4.04 -21.07 1.68
N TYR A 156 -4.17 -21.16 3.01
CA TYR A 156 -4.41 -20.01 3.88
C TYR A 156 -3.38 -18.91 3.69
N GLU A 157 -2.12 -19.25 3.74
CA GLU A 157 -1.02 -18.31 3.61
C GLU A 157 -1.08 -17.51 2.32
N ARG A 158 -1.33 -18.17 1.17
CA ARG A 158 -1.44 -17.49 -0.11
C ARG A 158 -2.60 -16.52 -0.15
N ILE A 159 -3.79 -16.92 0.35
CA ILE A 159 -4.94 -15.99 0.43
C ILE A 159 -4.60 -14.84 1.36
N TYR A 160 -4.02 -15.12 2.53
CA TYR A 160 -3.61 -14.12 3.49
C TYR A 160 -2.64 -13.09 2.89
N ARG A 161 -1.58 -13.57 2.22
CA ARG A 161 -0.61 -12.74 1.52
C ARG A 161 -1.28 -11.86 0.45
N THR A 162 -2.13 -12.45 -0.38
CA THR A 162 -2.85 -11.74 -1.43
C THR A 162 -3.76 -10.65 -0.85
N VAL A 163 -4.51 -10.96 0.20
CA VAL A 163 -5.39 -9.97 0.85
C VAL A 163 -4.59 -8.81 1.44
N ASN A 164 -3.45 -9.09 2.07
CA ASN A 164 -2.60 -8.03 2.63
C ASN A 164 -1.96 -7.17 1.53
N HIS A 165 -1.60 -7.75 0.38
CA HIS A 165 -1.16 -7.03 -0.81
C HIS A 165 -2.24 -6.04 -1.29
N GLU A 166 -3.45 -6.51 -1.53
CA GLU A 166 -4.54 -5.67 -2.02
C GLU A 166 -5.01 -4.61 -1.01
N LEU A 167 -4.91 -4.92 0.28
CA LEU A 167 -5.21 -3.95 1.35
C LEU A 167 -4.09 -2.90 1.49
N ALA A 168 -2.84 -3.24 1.18
CA ALA A 168 -1.75 -2.29 1.11
C ALA A 168 -2.00 -1.23 0.02
N HIS A 169 -2.45 -1.66 -1.15
CA HIS A 169 -2.94 -0.74 -2.19
C HIS A 169 -4.11 0.13 -1.68
N ALA A 170 -5.01 -0.45 -0.90
CA ALA A 170 -6.13 0.30 -0.36
C ALA A 170 -5.71 1.35 0.68
N SER A 171 -4.71 1.04 1.51
CA SER A 171 -4.10 2.02 2.43
C SER A 171 -3.35 3.11 1.66
N HIS A 172 -2.60 2.73 0.61
CA HIS A 172 -1.93 3.69 -0.26
C HIS A 172 -2.94 4.63 -0.93
N PHE A 173 -4.04 4.07 -1.47
CA PHE A 173 -5.15 4.89 -1.99
C PHE A 173 -5.69 5.88 -0.95
N SER A 174 -5.86 5.47 0.32
CA SER A 174 -6.32 6.37 1.39
C SER A 174 -5.42 7.57 1.59
N LYS A 175 -4.12 7.42 1.30
CA LYS A 175 -3.11 8.47 1.45
C LYS A 175 -3.03 9.40 0.24
N VAL A 176 -2.97 8.81 -0.96
CA VAL A 176 -2.68 9.57 -2.19
C VAL A 176 -3.92 10.05 -2.94
N GLY A 177 -5.07 9.44 -2.67
CA GLY A 177 -6.36 9.86 -3.22
C GLY A 177 -6.64 9.36 -4.65
N SER A 178 -7.79 9.77 -5.16
CA SER A 178 -8.36 9.24 -6.41
C SER A 178 -7.62 9.70 -7.67
N SER A 179 -7.04 10.89 -7.68
CA SER A 179 -6.32 11.40 -8.85
C SER A 179 -5.03 10.63 -9.10
N TYR A 180 -4.25 10.35 -8.07
CA TYR A 180 -3.06 9.50 -8.16
C TYR A 180 -3.44 8.08 -8.61
N TRP A 181 -4.47 7.52 -7.98
CA TRP A 181 -4.92 6.17 -8.29
C TRP A 181 -5.47 6.02 -9.70
N ALA A 182 -6.04 7.08 -10.26
CA ALA A 182 -6.48 7.09 -11.65
C ALA A 182 -5.30 6.98 -12.63
N LYS A 183 -4.14 7.58 -12.33
CA LYS A 183 -2.90 7.41 -13.12
C LYS A 183 -2.43 5.94 -13.09
N TYR A 184 -2.41 5.35 -11.88
CA TYR A 184 -2.08 3.94 -11.68
C TYR A 184 -2.97 3.02 -12.53
N ILE A 185 -4.28 3.19 -12.44
CA ILE A 185 -5.26 2.39 -13.20
C ILE A 185 -5.13 2.65 -14.70
N SER A 186 -4.81 3.87 -15.11
CA SER A 186 -4.58 4.21 -16.52
C SER A 186 -3.42 3.39 -17.10
N TYR A 187 -2.32 3.19 -16.36
CA TYR A 187 -1.23 2.32 -16.78
C TYR A 187 -1.71 0.88 -17.00
N ILE A 188 -2.36 0.29 -15.99
CA ILE A 188 -2.88 -1.08 -16.05
C ILE A 188 -3.78 -1.30 -17.29
N MET A 189 -4.60 -0.30 -17.62
CA MET A 189 -5.50 -0.38 -18.76
C MET A 189 -4.79 -0.26 -20.10
N THR A 190 -3.79 0.62 -20.17
CA THR A 190 -3.08 0.90 -21.41
C THR A 190 -2.23 -0.30 -21.83
N TYR A 191 -1.60 -0.95 -20.88
CA TYR A 191 -0.61 -2.00 -21.15
C TYR A 191 -1.11 -3.43 -20.83
N GLY A 192 -2.34 -3.60 -20.37
CA GLY A 192 -2.90 -4.92 -20.04
C GLY A 192 -2.23 -5.52 -18.80
N ALA A 193 -2.60 -5.07 -17.62
CA ALA A 193 -1.91 -5.37 -16.36
C ALA A 193 -0.50 -4.75 -16.34
N TYR A 194 0.57 -5.53 -16.19
CA TYR A 194 1.96 -5.04 -16.14
C TYR A 194 2.72 -5.30 -17.45
N GLY A 195 2.02 -5.55 -18.56
CA GLY A 195 2.61 -5.95 -19.83
C GLY A 195 3.39 -4.87 -20.59
N GLY A 196 3.54 -3.67 -20.00
CA GLY A 196 4.46 -2.62 -20.49
C GLY A 196 5.87 -2.80 -19.96
N ASP A 197 6.60 -1.70 -19.93
CA ASP A 197 7.93 -1.58 -19.32
C ASP A 197 7.97 -0.32 -18.45
N ASP A 198 9.13 -0.02 -17.89
CA ASP A 198 9.35 1.15 -17.04
C ASP A 198 9.28 2.49 -17.76
N SER A 199 9.31 2.50 -19.10
CA SER A 199 9.27 3.71 -19.94
C SER A 199 7.84 4.21 -20.21
N GLY A 200 6.82 3.38 -19.93
CA GLY A 200 5.42 3.71 -20.16
C GLY A 200 4.93 4.86 -19.30
N ASN A 201 3.97 5.63 -19.79
CA ASN A 201 3.37 6.70 -19.01
C ASN A 201 2.74 6.14 -17.72
N ASN A 202 3.12 6.70 -16.55
CA ASN A 202 2.79 6.24 -15.20
C ASN A 202 3.35 4.83 -14.82
N ALA A 203 4.35 4.30 -15.55
CA ALA A 203 4.93 3.00 -15.26
C ALA A 203 5.58 2.97 -13.87
N GLN A 204 6.48 3.90 -13.57
CA GLN A 204 7.19 3.94 -12.30
C GLN A 204 6.24 4.20 -11.11
N LEU A 205 5.19 5.02 -11.30
CA LEU A 205 4.12 5.16 -10.32
C LEU A 205 3.43 3.82 -10.03
N CYS A 206 3.13 3.05 -11.06
CA CYS A 206 2.57 1.71 -10.94
C CYS A 206 3.56 0.79 -10.21
N ALA A 207 4.84 0.80 -10.59
CA ALA A 207 5.88 0.00 -9.96
C ALA A 207 6.02 0.29 -8.46
N VAL A 208 6.09 1.55 -8.05
CA VAL A 208 6.14 1.95 -6.63
C VAL A 208 4.93 1.40 -5.86
N GLY A 209 3.74 1.48 -6.44
CA GLY A 209 2.53 0.91 -5.86
C GLY A 209 2.63 -0.61 -5.67
N GLU A 210 3.13 -1.32 -6.68
CA GLU A 210 3.30 -2.78 -6.65
C GLU A 210 4.43 -3.23 -5.72
N MET A 211 5.54 -2.49 -5.68
CA MET A 211 6.61 -2.73 -4.70
C MET A 211 6.05 -2.71 -3.28
N TRP A 212 5.21 -1.72 -2.98
CA TRP A 212 4.53 -1.62 -1.69
C TRP A 212 3.56 -2.77 -1.45
N GLY A 213 2.66 -3.05 -2.39
CA GLY A 213 1.66 -4.13 -2.28
C GLY A 213 2.31 -5.48 -2.00
N HIS A 214 3.27 -5.87 -2.83
CA HIS A 214 3.98 -7.13 -2.70
C HIS A 214 4.78 -7.23 -1.40
N SER A 215 5.60 -6.23 -1.07
CA SER A 215 6.40 -6.25 0.16
C SER A 215 5.52 -6.36 1.40
N MET A 216 4.40 -5.67 1.46
CA MET A 216 3.45 -5.78 2.56
C MET A 216 2.80 -7.16 2.64
N GLY A 217 2.38 -7.72 1.51
CA GLY A 217 1.81 -9.06 1.45
C GLY A 217 2.77 -10.11 2.01
N TYR A 218 4.03 -10.09 1.56
CA TYR A 218 5.05 -11.03 2.01
C TYR A 218 5.47 -10.80 3.47
N THR A 219 5.67 -9.55 3.88
CA THR A 219 6.05 -9.22 5.26
C THR A 219 4.99 -9.68 6.26
N GLN A 220 3.72 -9.39 5.98
CA GLN A 220 2.62 -9.82 6.85
C GLN A 220 2.49 -11.35 6.90
N ALA A 221 2.70 -12.04 5.77
CA ALA A 221 2.70 -13.49 5.74
C ALA A 221 3.89 -14.08 6.52
N ALA A 222 5.09 -13.54 6.37
CA ALA A 222 6.27 -13.97 7.10
C ALA A 222 6.13 -13.77 8.62
N GLU A 223 5.59 -12.63 9.05
CA GLU A 223 5.31 -12.38 10.46
C GLU A 223 4.29 -13.34 11.06
N LYS A 224 3.29 -13.75 10.28
CA LYS A 224 2.24 -14.65 10.75
C LYS A 224 2.61 -16.12 10.72
N PHE A 225 3.25 -16.58 9.64
CA PHE A 225 3.49 -18.00 9.38
C PHE A 225 4.95 -18.42 9.56
N GLY A 226 5.85 -17.46 9.79
CA GLY A 226 7.28 -17.68 9.84
C GLY A 226 7.94 -17.60 8.45
N THR A 227 9.26 -17.59 8.43
CA THR A 227 10.06 -17.34 7.23
C THR A 227 10.10 -18.52 6.23
N SER A 228 9.48 -19.64 6.54
CA SER A 228 9.55 -20.86 5.71
C SER A 228 8.69 -20.81 4.45
N SER A 229 7.74 -19.89 4.38
CA SER A 229 6.78 -19.84 3.30
C SER A 229 7.24 -18.88 2.21
N THR A 230 7.82 -19.38 1.18
CA THR A 230 8.22 -18.66 -0.05
C THR A 230 8.93 -17.32 0.27
N PRO A 231 10.22 -17.33 0.51
CA PRO A 231 10.97 -16.10 0.70
C PRO A 231 10.79 -15.22 -0.54
N MET A 232 10.64 -13.92 -0.33
CA MET A 232 10.59 -12.98 -1.44
C MET A 232 11.84 -13.04 -2.33
N GLY A 233 12.95 -13.57 -1.82
CA GLY A 233 14.18 -13.85 -2.56
C GLY A 233 14.04 -14.77 -3.79
N THR A 234 12.87 -15.36 -4.02
CA THR A 234 12.54 -16.06 -5.28
C THR A 234 11.77 -15.18 -6.26
N LEU A 235 11.34 -14.00 -5.84
CA LEU A 235 10.56 -13.07 -6.66
C LEU A 235 11.45 -11.88 -7.03
N ASN A 236 12.43 -12.10 -7.91
CA ASN A 236 13.37 -11.05 -8.30
C ASN A 236 12.64 -9.86 -8.95
N THR A 237 11.63 -10.12 -9.75
CA THR A 237 10.84 -9.10 -10.43
C THR A 237 9.40 -9.54 -10.62
N VAL A 238 8.48 -8.58 -10.73
CA VAL A 238 7.15 -8.79 -11.30
C VAL A 238 7.21 -8.26 -12.72
N ASP A 239 6.84 -9.09 -13.69
CA ASP A 239 6.88 -8.77 -15.12
C ASP A 239 8.20 -8.11 -15.60
N THR A 240 9.31 -8.53 -15.02
CA THR A 240 10.70 -8.17 -15.36
C THR A 240 11.18 -6.77 -14.99
N TRP A 241 10.33 -5.86 -14.60
CA TRP A 241 10.68 -4.45 -14.37
C TRP A 241 10.20 -3.84 -13.05
N ILE A 242 9.37 -4.55 -12.27
CA ILE A 242 8.92 -4.14 -10.94
C ILE A 242 9.72 -4.94 -9.90
N TYR A 243 10.33 -4.26 -8.93
CA TYR A 243 11.28 -4.83 -7.96
C TYR A 243 10.77 -4.76 -6.52
N PRO A 244 9.81 -5.59 -6.11
CA PRO A 244 9.26 -5.56 -4.76
C PRO A 244 10.28 -5.88 -3.67
N GLN A 245 11.39 -6.53 -4.05
CA GLN A 245 12.45 -6.90 -3.13
C GLN A 245 13.11 -5.71 -2.46
N VAL A 246 13.23 -4.58 -3.13
CA VAL A 246 13.81 -3.36 -2.55
C VAL A 246 13.15 -3.02 -1.21
N PHE A 247 11.83 -2.94 -1.19
CA PHE A 247 11.13 -2.66 0.07
C PHE A 247 11.17 -3.84 1.05
N TRP A 248 11.18 -5.07 0.55
CA TRP A 248 11.35 -6.24 1.38
C TRP A 248 12.72 -6.23 2.10
N GLU A 249 13.80 -5.92 1.39
CA GLU A 249 15.14 -5.87 1.97
C GLU A 249 15.26 -4.75 2.99
N ILE A 250 14.76 -3.55 2.68
CA ILE A 250 14.69 -2.43 3.63
C ILE A 250 13.96 -2.84 4.92
N LEU A 251 12.86 -3.59 4.81
CA LEU A 251 12.08 -4.06 5.96
C LEU A 251 12.77 -5.19 6.71
N SER A 252 13.30 -6.20 6.01
CA SER A 252 13.89 -7.41 6.61
C SER A 252 15.23 -7.13 7.29
N THR A 253 15.96 -6.14 6.81
CA THR A 253 17.20 -5.65 7.43
C THR A 253 16.96 -4.61 8.53
N ASN A 254 15.70 -4.23 8.78
CA ASN A 254 15.28 -3.21 9.74
C ASN A 254 15.90 -1.83 9.48
N ILE A 255 16.25 -1.50 8.25
CA ILE A 255 16.69 -0.15 7.87
C ILE A 255 15.55 0.83 8.08
N LEU A 256 14.36 0.50 7.59
CA LEU A 256 13.13 1.25 7.86
C LEU A 256 12.00 0.32 8.30
N THR A 257 11.06 0.89 9.04
CA THR A 257 9.79 0.23 9.39
C THR A 257 8.77 0.36 8.25
N LYS A 258 7.72 -0.47 8.28
CA LYS A 258 6.57 -0.35 7.35
C LYS A 258 5.99 1.06 7.31
N LYS A 259 5.86 1.69 8.48
CA LYS A 259 5.33 3.05 8.59
C LYS A 259 6.23 4.07 7.92
N GLN A 260 7.53 3.93 8.09
CA GLN A 260 8.51 4.83 7.48
C GLN A 260 8.51 4.75 5.97
N ILE A 261 8.49 3.55 5.39
CA ILE A 261 8.30 3.40 3.93
C ILE A 261 6.96 3.99 3.50
N TYR A 262 5.89 3.66 4.22
CA TYR A 262 4.56 4.21 3.93
C TYR A 262 4.53 5.73 3.94
N ASP A 263 5.31 6.39 4.83
CA ASP A 263 5.37 7.84 4.90
C ASP A 263 5.99 8.47 3.64
N CYS A 264 6.83 7.75 2.93
CA CYS A 264 7.39 8.17 1.65
C CYS A 264 6.39 8.09 0.49
N LEU A 265 5.41 7.20 0.57
CA LEU A 265 4.43 6.97 -0.51
C LEU A 265 3.38 8.09 -0.56
N THR A 266 3.76 9.25 -1.04
CA THR A 266 2.87 10.42 -1.19
C THR A 266 2.38 10.57 -2.63
N SER A 267 1.39 11.43 -2.84
CA SER A 267 0.86 11.73 -4.17
C SER A 267 1.86 12.47 -5.10
N GLU A 268 3.01 12.81 -4.58
CA GLU A 268 4.12 13.45 -5.30
C GLU A 268 5.15 12.43 -5.81
N VAL A 269 5.01 11.16 -5.44
CA VAL A 269 5.95 10.10 -5.78
C VAL A 269 5.42 9.34 -6.99
N ASP A 270 5.71 9.87 -8.17
CA ASP A 270 5.31 9.30 -9.45
C ASP A 270 6.47 8.50 -10.12
N THR A 271 7.71 8.62 -9.59
CA THR A 271 8.93 8.03 -10.15
C THR A 271 9.83 7.43 -9.07
N TYR A 272 10.79 6.61 -9.48
CA TYR A 272 11.83 6.09 -8.58
C TYR A 272 12.70 7.20 -8.00
N ASN A 273 13.04 8.22 -8.80
CA ASN A 273 13.79 9.38 -8.33
C ASN A 273 13.07 10.10 -7.18
N GLU A 274 11.78 10.33 -7.33
CA GLU A 274 10.98 10.97 -6.28
C GLU A 274 10.87 10.09 -5.04
N LEU A 275 10.74 8.77 -5.21
CA LEU A 275 10.74 7.81 -4.11
C LEU A 275 12.06 7.86 -3.33
N VAL A 276 13.19 7.72 -4.02
CA VAL A 276 14.53 7.73 -3.41
C VAL A 276 14.81 9.08 -2.75
N SER A 277 14.52 10.17 -3.43
CA SER A 277 14.63 11.52 -2.87
C SER A 277 13.80 11.68 -1.59
N LYS A 278 12.59 11.12 -1.57
CA LYS A 278 11.71 11.17 -0.39
C LYS A 278 12.25 10.32 0.76
N LEU A 279 12.79 9.13 0.46
CA LEU A 279 13.43 8.25 1.43
C LEU A 279 14.63 8.95 2.08
N TYR A 280 15.52 9.55 1.29
CA TYR A 280 16.70 10.27 1.82
C TYR A 280 16.31 11.51 2.60
N THR A 281 15.31 12.25 2.12
CA THR A 281 14.84 13.46 2.80
C THR A 281 14.22 13.15 4.17
N LEU A 282 13.44 12.09 4.27
CA LEU A 282 12.78 11.74 5.53
C LEU A 282 13.70 10.95 6.46
N TYR A 283 14.67 10.20 5.92
CA TYR A 283 15.55 9.31 6.68
C TYR A 283 17.03 9.48 6.29
N PRO A 284 17.59 10.69 6.42
CA PRO A 284 18.96 10.96 5.97
C PRO A 284 20.00 10.10 6.70
N ASP A 285 19.74 9.74 7.94
CA ASP A 285 20.61 8.86 8.76
C ASP A 285 20.63 7.40 8.24
N ARG A 286 19.76 7.06 7.29
CA ARG A 286 19.64 5.74 6.66
C ARG A 286 19.88 5.78 5.15
N ALA A 287 20.18 6.96 4.61
CA ALA A 287 20.28 7.13 3.17
C ALA A 287 21.35 6.22 2.54
N ALA A 288 22.51 6.07 3.18
CA ALA A 288 23.57 5.19 2.69
C ALA A 288 23.17 3.70 2.71
N ASP A 289 22.48 3.26 3.76
CA ASP A 289 21.96 1.89 3.84
C ASP A 289 20.90 1.63 2.76
N ILE A 290 20.06 2.64 2.50
CA ILE A 290 19.01 2.60 1.46
C ILE A 290 19.65 2.58 0.08
N GLU A 291 20.63 3.44 -0.18
CA GLU A 291 21.37 3.49 -1.45
C GLU A 291 22.00 2.14 -1.77
N GLN A 292 22.67 1.52 -0.80
CA GLN A 292 23.29 0.20 -0.99
C GLN A 292 22.26 -0.85 -1.48
N ILE A 293 21.03 -0.79 -0.99
CA ILE A 293 19.98 -1.69 -1.49
C ILE A 293 19.58 -1.33 -2.92
N PHE A 294 19.43 -0.04 -3.23
CA PHE A 294 19.06 0.36 -4.60
C PHE A 294 20.16 0.05 -5.61
N ASP A 295 21.45 0.14 -5.22
CA ASP A 295 22.58 -0.24 -6.06
C ASP A 295 22.56 -1.73 -6.48
N ASP A 296 21.99 -2.60 -5.65
CA ASP A 296 21.81 -4.02 -5.98
C ASP A 296 20.74 -4.24 -7.07
N TYR A 297 19.98 -3.19 -7.43
CA TYR A 297 18.94 -3.20 -8.46
C TYR A 297 19.21 -2.15 -9.58
N PRO A 298 20.26 -2.34 -10.39
CA PRO A 298 20.71 -1.34 -11.37
C PRO A 298 19.68 -1.02 -12.46
N ALA A 299 18.63 -1.81 -12.60
CA ALA A 299 17.52 -1.51 -13.48
C ALA A 299 16.54 -0.47 -12.89
N ILE A 300 16.65 -0.16 -11.60
CA ILE A 300 15.98 0.99 -11.01
C ILE A 300 16.87 2.20 -11.22
N ASP A 301 16.69 2.87 -12.35
CA ASP A 301 17.42 4.11 -12.61
C ASP A 301 16.97 5.20 -11.62
N HIS A 302 17.86 5.57 -10.72
CA HIS A 302 17.65 6.66 -9.78
C HIS A 302 18.90 7.54 -9.78
N ASN A 303 18.72 8.79 -10.13
CA ASN A 303 19.76 9.79 -10.17
C ASN A 303 19.58 10.79 -9.01
N VAL A 304 19.69 10.26 -7.79
CA VAL A 304 19.51 11.03 -6.56
C VAL A 304 20.81 10.94 -5.75
N SER A 305 21.48 12.05 -5.56
CA SER A 305 22.70 12.10 -4.76
C SER A 305 22.39 11.80 -3.29
N LEU A 306 23.22 10.98 -2.68
CA LEU A 306 23.18 10.76 -1.23
C LEU A 306 23.29 12.09 -0.49
N PRO A 307 22.54 12.28 0.58
CA PRO A 307 22.74 13.42 1.44
C PRO A 307 24.19 13.45 1.97
N GLY A 308 24.92 14.48 1.62
CA GLY A 308 26.32 14.70 2.04
C GLY A 308 27.42 14.12 1.15
N THR A 309 27.14 13.46 0.01
CA THR A 309 28.18 12.81 -0.81
C THR A 309 28.54 13.51 -2.14
N GLY A 310 27.80 14.47 -2.59
CA GLY A 310 28.13 15.09 -3.89
C GLY A 310 27.56 16.46 -4.09
N ASP A 311 28.40 17.29 -4.64
CA ASP A 311 28.11 18.59 -5.23
C ASP A 311 26.84 19.26 -4.68
N THR A 312 27.06 19.85 -3.53
CA THR A 312 26.29 20.90 -2.95
C THR A 312 25.30 20.61 -1.92
N THR A 313 24.91 19.61 -1.24
CA THR A 313 23.98 20.35 -0.46
C THR A 313 24.09 20.25 1.02
N TYR A 314 24.11 19.15 1.62
CA TYR A 314 24.07 19.15 3.08
C TYR A 314 24.95 18.04 3.64
N ASP A 315 25.86 18.39 4.54
CA ASP A 315 26.76 17.49 5.24
C ASP A 315 26.38 17.31 6.70
N ALA A 316 25.33 18.03 7.15
CA ALA A 316 24.76 17.86 8.47
C ALA A 316 23.25 18.06 8.47
N PHE A 317 22.55 17.29 9.32
CA PHE A 317 21.08 17.24 9.28
C PHE A 317 20.45 17.34 10.65
N CYS A 318 19.32 18.08 10.72
CA CYS A 318 18.37 18.03 11.82
C CYS A 318 16.98 17.74 11.25
N SER A 319 16.65 16.47 11.05
CA SER A 319 15.43 16.07 10.39
C SER A 319 14.63 15.11 11.24
N ASN A 320 13.30 15.30 11.25
CA ASN A 320 12.36 14.42 11.97
C ASN A 320 12.67 14.27 13.47
N ARG A 321 13.11 15.33 14.14
CA ARG A 321 13.54 15.30 15.54
C ARG A 321 12.72 16.22 16.43
N THR A 322 12.45 15.76 17.64
CA THR A 322 12.08 16.62 18.77
C THR A 322 13.29 16.79 19.68
N ILE A 323 13.83 17.99 19.73
CA ILE A 323 15.02 18.36 20.50
C ILE A 323 14.54 18.86 21.86
N THR A 324 14.75 18.06 22.88
CA THR A 324 14.33 18.32 24.28
C THR A 324 15.49 18.65 25.22
N SER A 325 16.71 18.59 24.70
CA SER A 325 17.94 18.96 25.39
C SER A 325 18.84 19.75 24.45
N SER A 326 19.72 20.62 25.00
CA SER A 326 20.60 21.46 24.20
C SER A 326 21.47 20.61 23.27
N THR A 327 21.42 20.88 21.98
CA THR A 327 22.05 20.09 20.91
C THR A 327 22.78 21.03 19.97
N THR A 328 24.00 20.65 19.58
CA THR A 328 24.78 21.37 18.57
C THR A 328 24.94 20.49 17.33
N ILE A 329 24.69 21.05 16.14
CA ILE A 329 24.91 20.43 14.84
C ILE A 329 25.89 21.30 14.08
N SER A 330 26.94 20.69 13.57
CA SER A 330 28.00 21.40 12.82
C SER A 330 28.23 20.73 11.46
N GLY A 331 28.43 21.52 10.42
CA GLY A 331 28.69 21.06 9.04
C GLY A 331 29.00 22.23 8.13
N GLN A 332 29.33 21.95 6.87
CA GLN A 332 29.49 23.00 5.85
C GLN A 332 28.11 23.52 5.42
N ASN A 333 27.21 22.60 5.10
CA ASN A 333 25.85 22.92 4.69
C ASN A 333 24.88 22.12 5.58
N ILE A 334 24.05 22.78 6.34
CA ILE A 334 23.14 22.16 7.29
C ILE A 334 21.70 22.21 6.77
N LEU A 335 21.00 21.07 6.77
CA LEU A 335 19.56 21.02 6.51
C LEU A 335 18.79 20.78 7.82
N VAL A 336 17.80 21.62 8.09
CA VAL A 336 16.82 21.45 9.16
C VAL A 336 15.45 21.30 8.57
N GLN A 337 14.71 20.24 8.92
CA GLN A 337 13.35 20.03 8.45
C GLN A 337 12.55 19.14 9.39
N ASN A 338 11.24 19.28 9.38
CA ASN A 338 10.30 18.45 10.14
C ASN A 338 10.78 18.22 11.60
N SER A 339 11.22 19.29 12.26
CA SER A 339 11.80 19.20 13.59
C SER A 339 11.20 20.25 14.54
N THR A 340 11.21 19.92 15.82
CA THR A 340 10.70 20.80 16.88
C THR A 340 11.75 20.93 17.97
N VAL A 341 12.04 22.15 18.38
CA VAL A 341 12.87 22.45 19.57
C VAL A 341 11.91 22.78 20.70
N SER A 342 11.95 22.01 21.76
CA SER A 342 10.97 22.08 22.86
C SER A 342 11.62 22.01 24.23
N ASN A 343 10.82 22.17 25.26
CA ASN A 343 11.23 21.94 26.65
C ASN A 343 12.39 22.82 27.13
N GLY A 344 12.48 24.04 26.60
CA GLY A 344 13.55 24.98 26.96
C GLY A 344 14.93 24.66 26.36
N ALA A 345 14.99 23.68 25.42
CA ALA A 345 16.24 23.30 24.78
C ALA A 345 16.78 24.37 23.84
N THR A 346 18.12 24.37 23.68
CA THR A 346 18.79 25.19 22.67
C THR A 346 19.30 24.33 21.53
N LEU A 347 18.86 24.59 20.29
CA LEU A 347 19.46 24.05 19.09
C LEU A 347 20.49 25.05 18.56
N THR A 348 21.75 24.63 18.48
CA THR A 348 22.82 25.42 17.87
C THR A 348 23.21 24.79 16.52
N LEU A 349 23.17 25.58 15.45
CA LEU A 349 23.58 25.19 14.11
C LEU A 349 24.83 25.96 13.72
N ASN A 350 25.96 25.28 13.54
CA ASN A 350 27.23 25.89 13.17
C ASN A 350 27.56 25.50 11.70
N ALA A 351 27.25 26.33 10.74
CA ALA A 351 27.50 26.04 9.33
C ALA A 351 28.72 26.75 8.80
N GLY A 352 29.55 26.04 8.03
CA GLY A 352 30.65 26.68 7.27
C GLY A 352 30.14 27.49 6.09
N THR A 353 29.12 27.04 5.41
CA THR A 353 28.61 27.63 4.16
C THR A 353 27.15 28.05 4.23
N SER A 354 26.24 27.14 4.57
CA SER A 354 24.80 27.42 4.55
C SER A 354 24.00 26.67 5.59
N ILE A 355 22.88 27.28 6.01
CA ILE A 355 21.82 26.63 6.79
C ILE A 355 20.53 26.78 6.01
N THR A 356 19.90 25.66 5.68
CA THR A 356 18.57 25.62 5.05
C THR A 356 17.56 25.10 6.03
N ILE A 357 16.46 25.83 6.22
CA ILE A 357 15.34 25.42 7.10
C ILE A 357 14.10 25.24 6.27
N ASN A 358 13.64 23.99 6.17
CA ASN A 358 12.41 23.60 5.47
C ASN A 358 11.27 23.39 6.48
N LYS A 359 10.06 23.69 6.06
CA LYS A 359 8.85 23.44 6.85
C LYS A 359 8.50 21.95 6.85
N PRO A 360 7.86 21.46 7.93
CA PRO A 360 7.62 22.15 9.19
C PRO A 360 8.88 22.21 10.08
N PHE A 361 9.14 23.37 10.66
CA PHE A 361 10.12 23.55 11.71
C PHE A 361 9.55 24.48 12.79
N THR A 362 9.66 24.09 14.06
CA THR A 362 9.06 24.82 15.18
C THR A 362 10.08 24.99 16.29
N VAL A 363 10.12 26.20 16.85
CA VAL A 363 10.80 26.47 18.12
C VAL A 363 9.74 26.89 19.13
N GLU A 364 9.49 26.04 20.11
CA GLU A 364 8.48 26.29 21.13
C GLU A 364 8.90 27.43 22.06
N LYS A 365 7.90 28.05 22.69
CA LYS A 365 8.13 29.12 23.65
C LYS A 365 9.07 28.66 24.79
N GLY A 366 10.11 29.40 25.01
CA GLY A 366 11.14 29.09 26.02
C GLY A 366 12.32 28.30 25.47
N SER A 367 12.23 27.76 24.25
CA SER A 367 13.36 27.14 23.56
C SER A 367 14.08 28.15 22.65
N THR A 368 15.31 27.82 22.25
CA THR A 368 16.18 28.75 21.52
C THR A 368 16.76 28.08 20.27
N LEU A 369 16.80 28.82 19.15
CA LEU A 369 17.60 28.48 17.97
C LEU A 369 18.75 29.47 17.84
N ILE A 370 19.96 28.94 17.76
CA ILE A 370 21.18 29.70 17.49
C ILE A 370 21.73 29.24 16.12
N MET A 371 21.97 30.16 15.23
CA MET A 371 22.59 29.88 13.94
C MET A 371 23.87 30.70 13.82
N THR A 372 24.97 30.00 13.57
CA THR A 372 26.29 30.63 13.35
C THR A 372 26.81 30.19 11.99
N ARG A 373 27.47 31.11 11.30
CA ARG A 373 28.21 30.83 10.09
C ARG A 373 29.68 30.98 10.38
N GLY A 374 30.49 29.96 10.06
CA GLY A 374 31.92 30.05 10.12
C GLY A 374 32.46 31.13 9.14
N ASN A 375 33.47 31.85 9.53
CA ASN A 375 34.17 32.77 8.65
C ASN A 375 35.11 32.01 7.72
#